data_c35305b15b755b0b70e158478ef81420
#
_entry.id   c35305b15b755b0b70e158478ef81420
#
_cell.length_a   1.000
_cell.length_b   1.000
_cell.length_c   1.000
_cell.angle_alpha   90.00
_cell.angle_beta   90.00
_cell.angle_gamma   90.00
#
_symmetry.space_group_name_H-M   'P 1'
#
loop_
_entity.id
_entity.type
_entity.pdbx_description
1 polymer ?
#
loop_
_entity_poly.entity_id
_entity_poly.type
_entity_poly.pdbx_seq_one_letter_code
_entity_poly.pdbx_strand_id
1 'polypeptide(L)'
;MMQEEGKNPIQVAERLFQVIEALADNGPMGIMDLSSSLGFHKSTTHRLVASLQFMGYIRQEEESLKYMLSFKFLEIGSKILDQTNIASLIHPSLRKLSEQTGETVHLVRREGTEAVYIDKVESKVGSIRMVSRVGSRVPLYCSGVGKALLAELSDEEVRAIWDASEIKRLTAYTITSFEELMVRVEAVRKDGYAIDNEENEEGVRCIAVCLKDYHKEPVYALSISAPVSRMSDERLQELKKAVLELKDSTAKTLGLTRT
;
A
#
# COMPACT_ATOMS: atom_id res chain seq x y z
N MET A 1 12.35 15.60 20.06
CA MET A 1 13.75 15.29 19.78
C MET A 1 13.85 15.20 18.26
N MET A 2 14.45 16.20 17.61
CA MET A 2 14.79 16.17 16.19
C MET A 2 15.84 15.07 16.00
N GLN A 3 15.51 14.06 15.19
CA GLN A 3 16.53 13.12 14.72
C GLN A 3 17.50 13.92 13.84
N GLU A 4 18.77 14.00 14.26
CA GLU A 4 19.87 14.40 13.38
C GLU A 4 19.80 13.51 12.14
N GLU A 5 19.78 14.09 10.94
CA GLU A 5 20.00 13.40 9.68
C GLU A 5 21.38 12.74 9.74
N GLY A 6 21.39 11.48 10.15
CA GLY A 6 22.59 10.70 10.30
C GLY A 6 23.22 10.43 8.94
N LYS A 7 24.40 10.99 8.71
CA LYS A 7 25.24 10.65 7.57
C LYS A 7 25.53 9.16 7.58
N ASN A 8 25.35 8.49 6.42
CA ASN A 8 25.67 7.07 6.31
C ASN A 8 27.12 6.82 6.77
N PRO A 9 27.37 5.95 7.76
CA PRO A 9 28.72 5.73 8.31
C PRO A 9 29.68 5.13 7.24
N ILE A 10 29.15 4.54 6.16
CA ILE A 10 29.92 3.91 5.09
C ILE A 10 29.54 4.54 3.74
N GLN A 11 30.19 5.64 3.37
CA GLN A 11 29.92 6.37 2.13
C GLN A 11 30.07 5.51 0.85
N VAL A 12 30.96 4.50 0.85
CA VAL A 12 31.12 3.60 -0.30
C VAL A 12 29.88 2.73 -0.50
N ALA A 13 29.25 2.28 0.59
CA ALA A 13 27.99 1.50 0.50
C ALA A 13 26.88 2.33 -0.13
N GLU A 14 26.71 3.59 0.29
CA GLU A 14 25.74 4.51 -0.30
C GLU A 14 25.93 4.64 -1.82
N ARG A 15 27.18 4.85 -2.26
CA ARG A 15 27.49 4.97 -3.70
C ARG A 15 27.23 3.68 -4.48
N LEU A 16 27.46 2.49 -3.89
CA LEU A 16 27.12 1.21 -4.52
C LEU A 16 25.62 1.09 -4.74
N PHE A 17 24.81 1.46 -3.74
CA PHE A 17 23.34 1.44 -3.88
C PHE A 17 22.85 2.49 -4.89
N GLN A 18 23.44 3.70 -4.95
CA GLN A 18 23.12 4.68 -5.98
C GLN A 18 23.35 4.15 -7.40
N VAL A 19 24.41 3.36 -7.65
CA VAL A 19 24.62 2.70 -8.94
C VAL A 19 23.53 1.66 -9.23
N ILE A 20 23.15 0.87 -8.23
CA ILE A 20 22.08 -0.14 -8.35
C ILE A 20 20.75 0.52 -8.69
N GLU A 21 20.37 1.58 -7.95
CA GLU A 21 19.13 2.34 -8.15
C GLU A 21 19.10 3.03 -9.53
N ALA A 22 20.22 3.62 -9.95
CA ALA A 22 20.31 4.23 -11.28
C ALA A 22 20.08 3.22 -12.42
N LEU A 23 20.61 2.00 -12.28
CA LEU A 23 20.39 0.91 -13.24
C LEU A 23 18.96 0.33 -13.16
N ALA A 24 18.34 0.37 -12.00
CA ALA A 24 16.94 -0.05 -11.84
C ALA A 24 15.97 0.95 -12.50
N ASP A 25 16.22 2.25 -12.31
CA ASP A 25 15.34 3.32 -12.80
C ASP A 25 15.49 3.55 -14.32
N ASN A 26 16.71 3.42 -14.86
CA ASN A 26 17.02 3.80 -16.26
C ASN A 26 17.32 2.61 -17.18
N GLY A 27 17.33 1.38 -16.65
CA GLY A 27 17.73 0.20 -17.42
C GLY A 27 19.25 0.14 -17.72
N PRO A 28 19.68 -0.53 -18.80
CA PRO A 28 21.09 -0.71 -19.12
C PRO A 28 21.81 0.60 -19.44
N MET A 29 22.94 0.88 -18.73
CA MET A 29 23.71 2.13 -18.88
C MET A 29 25.20 1.85 -19.11
N GLY A 30 25.84 2.74 -19.90
CA GLY A 30 27.29 2.77 -20.04
C GLY A 30 27.97 3.46 -18.85
N ILE A 31 29.29 3.26 -18.70
CA ILE A 31 30.09 3.90 -17.62
C ILE A 31 29.97 5.44 -17.66
N MET A 32 29.94 6.03 -18.84
CA MET A 32 29.88 7.50 -18.97
C MET A 32 28.51 8.03 -18.53
N ASP A 33 27.43 7.33 -18.90
CA ASP A 33 26.06 7.71 -18.54
C ASP A 33 25.85 7.60 -17.03
N LEU A 34 26.30 6.48 -16.42
CA LEU A 34 26.29 6.29 -14.97
C LEU A 34 27.11 7.38 -14.24
N SER A 35 28.30 7.69 -14.76
CA SER A 35 29.18 8.73 -14.20
C SER A 35 28.51 10.09 -14.19
N SER A 36 27.86 10.45 -15.31
CA SER A 36 27.16 11.72 -15.48
C SER A 36 25.90 11.81 -14.63
N SER A 37 25.09 10.76 -14.61
CA SER A 37 23.81 10.74 -13.86
C SER A 37 24.01 10.81 -12.34
N LEU A 38 25.10 10.21 -11.83
CA LEU A 38 25.41 10.16 -10.41
C LEU A 38 26.36 11.26 -9.92
N GLY A 39 26.93 12.06 -10.85
CA GLY A 39 27.91 13.09 -10.53
C GLY A 39 29.24 12.52 -10.00
N PHE A 40 29.61 11.28 -10.37
CA PHE A 40 30.84 10.64 -9.94
C PHE A 40 31.95 10.79 -11.00
N HIS A 41 33.20 10.79 -10.56
CA HIS A 41 34.31 10.64 -11.49
C HIS A 41 34.30 9.26 -12.16
N LYS A 42 34.66 9.19 -13.46
CA LYS A 42 34.71 7.96 -14.24
C LYS A 42 35.47 6.82 -13.54
N SER A 43 36.60 7.12 -12.91
CA SER A 43 37.40 6.11 -12.19
C SER A 43 36.68 5.55 -10.95
N THR A 44 35.90 6.40 -10.26
CA THR A 44 35.08 5.99 -9.12
C THR A 44 33.94 5.08 -9.59
N THR A 45 33.21 5.50 -10.62
CA THR A 45 32.12 4.71 -11.21
C THR A 45 32.63 3.35 -11.67
N HIS A 46 33.78 3.30 -12.36
CA HIS A 46 34.39 2.04 -12.81
C HIS A 46 34.68 1.09 -11.65
N ARG A 47 35.22 1.59 -10.52
CA ARG A 47 35.50 0.76 -9.33
C ARG A 47 34.23 0.24 -8.66
N LEU A 48 33.20 1.06 -8.57
CA LEU A 48 31.91 0.66 -8.02
C LEU A 48 31.24 -0.41 -8.87
N VAL A 49 31.21 -0.20 -10.19
CA VAL A 49 30.67 -1.15 -11.17
C VAL A 49 31.46 -2.48 -11.13
N ALA A 50 32.81 -2.44 -11.15
CA ALA A 50 33.62 -3.63 -11.04
C ALA A 50 33.36 -4.43 -9.75
N SER A 51 33.18 -3.72 -8.63
CA SER A 51 32.81 -4.36 -7.35
C SER A 51 31.44 -5.02 -7.40
N LEU A 52 30.41 -4.35 -7.93
CA LEU A 52 29.08 -4.92 -8.08
C LEU A 52 29.06 -6.11 -9.04
N GLN A 53 29.83 -6.04 -10.12
CA GLN A 53 29.98 -7.14 -11.07
C GLN A 53 30.68 -8.34 -10.43
N PHE A 54 31.78 -8.12 -9.69
CA PHE A 54 32.47 -9.16 -8.93
C PHE A 54 31.54 -9.87 -7.92
N MET A 55 30.69 -9.08 -7.25
CA MET A 55 29.72 -9.62 -6.32
C MET A 55 28.48 -10.26 -7.02
N GLY A 56 28.37 -10.17 -8.34
CA GLY A 56 27.31 -10.75 -9.15
C GLY A 56 25.99 -9.97 -9.12
N TYR A 57 25.96 -8.73 -8.64
CA TYR A 57 24.76 -7.89 -8.60
C TYR A 57 24.43 -7.21 -9.93
N ILE A 58 25.45 -6.97 -10.74
CA ILE A 58 25.29 -6.44 -12.10
C ILE A 58 26.06 -7.31 -13.10
N ARG A 59 25.67 -7.23 -14.37
CA ARG A 59 26.37 -7.85 -15.47
C ARG A 59 26.57 -6.84 -16.60
N GLN A 60 27.53 -7.07 -17.44
CA GLN A 60 27.74 -6.30 -18.67
C GLN A 60 27.18 -7.10 -19.85
N GLU A 61 26.47 -6.44 -20.73
CA GLU A 61 26.00 -7.01 -21.99
C GLU A 61 27.14 -6.98 -23.01
N GLU A 62 27.39 -8.09 -23.68
CA GLU A 62 28.55 -8.25 -24.56
C GLU A 62 28.50 -7.34 -25.79
N GLU A 63 27.30 -7.15 -26.40
CA GLU A 63 27.14 -6.37 -27.61
C GLU A 63 27.21 -4.85 -27.36
N SER A 64 26.44 -4.38 -26.37
CA SER A 64 26.31 -2.94 -26.08
C SER A 64 27.36 -2.41 -25.11
N LEU A 65 28.09 -3.27 -24.43
CA LEU A 65 28.99 -2.97 -23.32
C LEU A 65 28.32 -2.19 -22.16
N LYS A 66 26.99 -2.18 -22.11
CA LYS A 66 26.20 -1.56 -21.06
C LYS A 66 26.08 -2.47 -19.84
N TYR A 67 26.05 -1.87 -18.67
CA TYR A 67 25.82 -2.55 -17.41
C TYR A 67 24.33 -2.59 -17.08
N MET A 68 23.87 -3.69 -16.52
CA MET A 68 22.48 -3.91 -16.09
C MET A 68 22.44 -4.71 -14.81
N LEU A 69 21.32 -4.66 -14.09
CA LEU A 69 21.09 -5.49 -12.92
C LEU A 69 21.07 -6.97 -13.30
N SER A 70 21.59 -7.82 -12.42
CA SER A 70 21.55 -9.28 -12.61
C SER A 70 20.31 -9.89 -11.97
N PHE A 71 20.01 -11.14 -12.33
CA PHE A 71 18.92 -11.92 -11.72
C PHE A 71 19.11 -12.22 -10.22
N LYS A 72 20.29 -11.92 -9.65
CA LYS A 72 20.54 -12.04 -8.21
C LYS A 72 19.56 -11.23 -7.36
N PHE A 73 19.11 -10.08 -7.88
CA PHE A 73 18.07 -9.27 -7.21
C PHE A 73 16.72 -9.98 -7.19
N LEU A 74 16.37 -10.73 -8.24
CA LEU A 74 15.14 -11.53 -8.24
C LEU A 74 15.23 -12.68 -7.23
N GLU A 75 16.40 -13.33 -7.12
CA GLU A 75 16.63 -14.38 -6.12
C GLU A 75 16.46 -13.85 -4.69
N ILE A 76 17.02 -12.67 -4.40
CA ILE A 76 16.88 -12.04 -3.09
C ILE A 76 15.44 -11.60 -2.85
N GLY A 77 14.81 -10.98 -3.85
CA GLY A 77 13.43 -10.52 -3.78
C GLY A 77 12.42 -11.64 -3.59
N SER A 78 12.58 -12.77 -4.30
CA SER A 78 11.71 -13.94 -4.14
C SER A 78 11.77 -14.50 -2.71
N LYS A 79 12.97 -14.60 -2.12
CA LYS A 79 13.12 -15.04 -0.72
C LYS A 79 12.38 -14.12 0.27
N ILE A 80 12.36 -12.80 0.02
CA ILE A 80 11.60 -11.85 0.82
C ILE A 80 10.10 -12.11 0.63
N LEU A 81 9.64 -12.26 -0.63
CA LEU A 81 8.23 -12.50 -0.94
C LEU A 81 7.72 -13.82 -0.36
N ASP A 82 8.51 -14.89 -0.48
CA ASP A 82 8.17 -16.22 0.07
C ASP A 82 8.04 -16.21 1.60
N GLN A 83 8.79 -15.35 2.27
CA GLN A 83 8.82 -15.22 3.73
C GLN A 83 7.88 -14.14 4.28
N THR A 84 7.39 -13.24 3.41
CA THR A 84 6.59 -12.09 3.85
C THR A 84 5.10 -12.39 3.77
N ASN A 85 4.49 -12.66 4.92
CA ASN A 85 3.05 -12.59 5.06
C ASN A 85 2.67 -11.13 5.39
N ILE A 86 2.05 -10.43 4.45
CA ILE A 86 1.67 -9.02 4.59
C ILE A 86 0.81 -8.77 5.84
N ALA A 87 -0.10 -9.71 6.17
CA ALA A 87 -0.93 -9.59 7.35
C ALA A 87 -0.06 -9.63 8.62
N SER A 88 0.89 -10.56 8.71
CA SER A 88 1.82 -10.64 9.85
C SER A 88 2.71 -9.41 9.99
N LEU A 89 3.14 -8.83 8.86
CA LEU A 89 3.97 -7.61 8.85
C LEU A 89 3.21 -6.38 9.35
N ILE A 90 1.94 -6.25 8.96
CA ILE A 90 1.09 -5.09 9.30
C ILE A 90 0.37 -5.27 10.64
N HIS A 91 0.14 -6.50 11.10
CA HIS A 91 -0.62 -6.80 12.33
C HIS A 91 -0.23 -5.96 13.55
N PRO A 92 1.07 -5.74 13.89
CA PRO A 92 1.44 -4.91 15.03
C PRO A 92 0.93 -3.47 14.91
N SER A 93 0.89 -2.93 13.69
CA SER A 93 0.40 -1.58 13.40
C SER A 93 -1.13 -1.51 13.51
N LEU A 94 -1.85 -2.54 13.02
CA LEU A 94 -3.31 -2.64 13.22
C LEU A 94 -3.68 -2.72 14.70
N ARG A 95 -2.93 -3.52 15.45
CA ARG A 95 -3.13 -3.65 16.89
C ARG A 95 -2.93 -2.32 17.62
N LYS A 96 -1.85 -1.61 17.32
CA LYS A 96 -1.58 -0.27 17.88
C LYS A 96 -2.74 0.70 17.57
N LEU A 97 -3.23 0.71 16.32
CA LEU A 97 -4.35 1.55 15.92
C LEU A 97 -5.63 1.19 16.66
N SER A 98 -5.94 -0.12 16.80
CA SER A 98 -7.11 -0.59 17.56
C SER A 98 -7.02 -0.21 19.04
N GLU A 99 -5.83 -0.32 19.65
CA GLU A 99 -5.60 0.09 21.04
C GLU A 99 -5.75 1.62 21.23
N GLN A 100 -5.27 2.41 20.27
CA GLN A 100 -5.37 3.88 20.31
C GLN A 100 -6.80 4.40 20.10
N THR A 101 -7.55 3.76 19.20
CA THR A 101 -8.89 4.21 18.82
C THR A 101 -9.99 3.56 19.65
N GLY A 102 -9.73 2.40 20.22
CA GLY A 102 -10.73 1.57 20.90
C GLY A 102 -11.66 0.83 19.94
N GLU A 103 -11.40 0.87 18.62
CA GLU A 103 -12.29 0.34 17.61
C GLU A 103 -11.69 -0.87 16.85
N THR A 104 -12.55 -1.61 16.14
CA THR A 104 -12.12 -2.74 15.33
C THR A 104 -11.40 -2.26 14.08
N VAL A 105 -10.24 -2.85 13.80
CA VAL A 105 -9.42 -2.53 12.64
C VAL A 105 -9.33 -3.78 11.74
N HIS A 106 -9.49 -3.57 10.44
CA HIS A 106 -9.41 -4.64 9.45
C HIS A 106 -8.31 -4.37 8.44
N LEU A 107 -7.73 -5.44 7.92
CA LEU A 107 -6.92 -5.46 6.71
C LEU A 107 -7.62 -6.38 5.70
N VAL A 108 -7.79 -5.89 4.47
CA VAL A 108 -8.39 -6.65 3.38
C VAL A 108 -7.45 -6.71 2.19
N ARG A 109 -7.65 -7.72 1.33
CA ARG A 109 -7.04 -7.85 0.01
C ARG A 109 -8.13 -7.85 -1.06
N ARG A 110 -7.92 -7.09 -2.15
CA ARG A 110 -8.81 -7.11 -3.30
C ARG A 110 -8.71 -8.43 -4.06
N GLU A 111 -9.86 -9.01 -4.38
CA GLU A 111 -10.01 -10.19 -5.22
C GLU A 111 -11.20 -10.00 -6.18
N GLY A 112 -10.92 -9.61 -7.40
CA GLY A 112 -11.95 -9.34 -8.42
C GLY A 112 -12.83 -8.16 -8.02
N THR A 113 -14.13 -8.42 -7.85
CA THR A 113 -15.17 -7.43 -7.48
C THR A 113 -15.40 -7.30 -5.97
N GLU A 114 -14.63 -8.04 -5.17
CA GLU A 114 -14.75 -8.10 -3.72
C GLU A 114 -13.40 -7.86 -3.03
N ALA A 115 -13.44 -7.62 -1.73
CA ALA A 115 -12.28 -7.67 -0.86
C ALA A 115 -12.45 -8.79 0.17
N VAL A 116 -11.35 -9.49 0.47
CA VAL A 116 -11.28 -10.56 1.47
C VAL A 116 -10.61 -10.01 2.73
N TYR A 117 -11.22 -10.22 3.89
CA TYR A 117 -10.59 -9.90 5.17
C TYR A 117 -9.43 -10.86 5.42
N ILE A 118 -8.20 -10.34 5.46
CA ILE A 118 -6.97 -11.13 5.68
C ILE A 118 -6.41 -10.97 7.09
N ASP A 119 -6.82 -9.90 7.80
CA ASP A 119 -6.49 -9.70 9.21
C ASP A 119 -7.56 -8.84 9.90
N LYS A 120 -7.72 -9.02 11.21
CA LYS A 120 -8.68 -8.30 12.04
C LYS A 120 -8.15 -8.18 13.46
N VAL A 121 -8.21 -6.97 14.00
CA VAL A 121 -8.01 -6.71 15.42
C VAL A 121 -9.32 -6.21 16.00
N GLU A 122 -9.92 -6.99 16.87
CA GLU A 122 -11.22 -6.66 17.47
C GLU A 122 -11.09 -5.59 18.55
N SER A 123 -12.06 -4.67 18.58
CA SER A 123 -12.25 -3.74 19.70
C SER A 123 -12.41 -4.49 21.01
N LYS A 124 -11.74 -4.01 22.04
CA LYS A 124 -11.94 -4.46 23.42
C LYS A 124 -13.01 -3.65 24.15
N VAL A 125 -13.59 -2.64 23.50
CA VAL A 125 -14.54 -1.69 24.08
C VAL A 125 -15.96 -2.08 23.65
N GLY A 126 -16.83 -2.30 24.62
CA GLY A 126 -18.26 -2.61 24.43
C GLY A 126 -18.55 -4.09 24.12
N SER A 127 -19.84 -4.41 24.09
CA SER A 127 -20.35 -5.77 23.87
C SER A 127 -20.69 -6.06 22.41
N ILE A 128 -20.72 -5.04 21.54
CA ILE A 128 -21.07 -5.18 20.12
C ILE A 128 -19.83 -5.59 19.35
N ARG A 129 -19.87 -6.77 18.73
CA ARG A 129 -18.78 -7.28 17.86
C ARG A 129 -19.17 -7.11 16.40
N MET A 130 -18.20 -6.73 15.57
CA MET A 130 -18.35 -6.72 14.13
C MET A 130 -18.50 -8.16 13.61
N VAL A 131 -19.48 -8.39 12.74
CA VAL A 131 -19.79 -9.71 12.15
C VAL A 131 -18.67 -10.23 11.24
N SER A 132 -17.83 -9.31 10.69
CA SER A 132 -16.70 -9.63 9.82
C SER A 132 -15.77 -10.69 10.43
N ARG A 133 -15.29 -11.62 9.59
CA ARG A 133 -14.33 -12.67 9.96
C ARG A 133 -13.21 -12.73 8.93
N VAL A 134 -12.00 -13.07 9.37
CA VAL A 134 -10.91 -13.40 8.44
C VAL A 134 -11.36 -14.50 7.50
N GLY A 135 -11.14 -14.31 6.19
CA GLY A 135 -11.61 -15.19 5.12
C GLY A 135 -13.00 -14.82 4.56
N SER A 136 -13.82 -13.99 5.23
CA SER A 136 -15.06 -13.50 4.65
C SER A 136 -14.82 -12.42 3.60
N ARG A 137 -15.83 -12.19 2.75
CA ARG A 137 -15.77 -11.25 1.62
C ARG A 137 -16.69 -10.06 1.85
N VAL A 138 -16.34 -8.94 1.24
CA VAL A 138 -17.13 -7.72 1.23
C VAL A 138 -17.11 -7.11 -0.17
N PRO A 139 -18.27 -6.68 -0.72
CA PRO A 139 -18.32 -6.07 -2.04
C PRO A 139 -17.54 -4.73 -2.09
N LEU A 140 -16.92 -4.43 -3.23
CA LEU A 140 -16.18 -3.17 -3.40
C LEU A 140 -17.12 -1.97 -3.52
N TYR A 141 -18.28 -2.10 -4.18
CA TYR A 141 -19.15 -0.98 -4.50
C TYR A 141 -19.83 -0.31 -3.29
N CYS A 142 -19.98 -1.01 -2.17
CA CYS A 142 -20.73 -0.52 -1.01
C CYS A 142 -19.97 -0.63 0.32
N SER A 143 -18.65 -0.78 0.27
CA SER A 143 -17.82 -0.83 1.48
C SER A 143 -16.77 0.28 1.49
N GLY A 144 -16.37 0.72 2.68
CA GLY A 144 -15.31 1.72 2.82
C GLY A 144 -14.01 1.25 2.21
N VAL A 145 -13.58 0.01 2.51
CA VAL A 145 -12.36 -0.59 1.94
C VAL A 145 -12.45 -0.74 0.42
N GLY A 146 -13.64 -1.08 -0.09
CA GLY A 146 -13.87 -1.20 -1.53
C GLY A 146 -13.75 0.14 -2.23
N LYS A 147 -14.42 1.18 -1.75
CA LYS A 147 -14.32 2.53 -2.33
C LYS A 147 -12.90 3.09 -2.25
N ALA A 148 -12.15 2.79 -1.17
CA ALA A 148 -10.75 3.17 -1.05
C ALA A 148 -9.86 2.49 -2.11
N LEU A 149 -10.12 1.21 -2.44
CA LEU A 149 -9.43 0.49 -3.50
C LEU A 149 -9.81 1.01 -4.89
N LEU A 150 -11.11 1.21 -5.15
CA LEU A 150 -11.62 1.70 -6.42
C LEU A 150 -11.10 3.11 -6.77
N ALA A 151 -10.88 3.96 -5.79
CA ALA A 151 -10.36 5.31 -6.00
C ALA A 151 -8.94 5.37 -6.58
N GLU A 152 -8.17 4.31 -6.45
CA GLU A 152 -6.80 4.21 -7.00
C GLU A 152 -6.76 3.60 -8.41
N LEU A 153 -7.92 3.22 -8.97
CA LEU A 153 -8.07 2.64 -10.30
C LEU A 153 -8.55 3.69 -11.31
N SER A 154 -8.40 3.40 -12.61
CA SER A 154 -8.99 4.22 -13.67
C SER A 154 -10.51 4.08 -13.71
N ASP A 155 -11.21 5.04 -14.34
CA ASP A 155 -12.68 4.99 -14.47
C ASP A 155 -13.14 3.77 -15.27
N GLU A 156 -12.35 3.36 -16.27
CA GLU A 156 -12.60 2.16 -17.08
C GLU A 156 -12.52 0.90 -16.23
N GLU A 157 -11.53 0.80 -15.35
CA GLU A 157 -11.37 -0.33 -14.42
C GLU A 157 -12.50 -0.36 -13.39
N VAL A 158 -12.88 0.80 -12.84
CA VAL A 158 -14.02 0.90 -11.91
C VAL A 158 -15.30 0.48 -12.61
N ARG A 159 -15.51 0.90 -13.87
CA ARG A 159 -16.67 0.47 -14.67
C ARG A 159 -16.67 -1.05 -14.89
N ALA A 160 -15.54 -1.61 -15.29
CA ALA A 160 -15.42 -3.06 -15.50
C ALA A 160 -15.72 -3.87 -14.22
N ILE A 161 -15.25 -3.39 -13.06
CA ILE A 161 -15.55 -4.01 -11.77
C ILE A 161 -17.03 -3.91 -11.43
N TRP A 162 -17.63 -2.74 -11.66
CA TRP A 162 -19.07 -2.53 -11.44
C TRP A 162 -19.92 -3.46 -12.30
N ASP A 163 -19.64 -3.52 -13.60
CA ASP A 163 -20.40 -4.35 -14.55
C ASP A 163 -20.26 -5.87 -14.28
N ALA A 164 -19.14 -6.27 -13.67
CA ALA A 164 -18.90 -7.64 -13.23
C ALA A 164 -19.44 -7.95 -11.81
N SER A 165 -19.92 -6.93 -11.07
CA SER A 165 -20.42 -7.09 -9.70
C SER A 165 -21.91 -7.46 -9.71
N GLU A 166 -22.30 -8.33 -8.78
CA GLU A 166 -23.73 -8.55 -8.46
C GLU A 166 -24.19 -7.45 -7.49
N ILE A 167 -24.83 -6.40 -8.02
CA ILE A 167 -25.27 -5.25 -7.22
C ILE A 167 -26.53 -5.62 -6.43
N LYS A 168 -26.40 -5.73 -5.12
CA LYS A 168 -27.48 -6.03 -4.17
C LYS A 168 -27.67 -4.86 -3.22
N ARG A 169 -28.92 -4.53 -2.92
CA ARG A 169 -29.25 -3.59 -1.85
C ARG A 169 -29.17 -4.33 -0.51
N LEU A 170 -28.10 -4.09 0.24
CA LEU A 170 -27.87 -4.72 1.56
C LEU A 170 -28.54 -3.94 2.68
N THR A 171 -28.62 -2.61 2.55
CA THR A 171 -29.28 -1.68 3.49
C THR A 171 -30.06 -0.63 2.71
N ALA A 172 -30.75 0.26 3.42
CA ALA A 172 -31.38 1.42 2.81
C ALA A 172 -30.38 2.39 2.17
N TYR A 173 -29.12 2.36 2.60
CA TYR A 173 -28.03 3.28 2.20
C TYR A 173 -27.09 2.70 1.16
N THR A 174 -27.27 1.43 0.77
CA THR A 174 -26.39 0.78 -0.22
C THR A 174 -26.41 1.53 -1.54
N ILE A 175 -25.22 1.85 -2.05
CA ILE A 175 -25.03 2.41 -3.40
C ILE A 175 -25.48 1.35 -4.42
N THR A 176 -26.43 1.73 -5.29
CA THR A 176 -27.00 0.84 -6.30
C THR A 176 -26.98 1.43 -7.71
N SER A 177 -26.34 2.58 -7.92
CA SER A 177 -26.09 3.16 -9.23
C SER A 177 -24.59 3.43 -9.42
N PHE A 178 -24.11 3.30 -10.64
CA PHE A 178 -22.71 3.56 -10.98
C PHE A 178 -22.37 5.03 -10.81
N GLU A 179 -23.28 5.91 -11.17
CA GLU A 179 -23.10 7.36 -11.07
C GLU A 179 -22.89 7.77 -9.62
N GLU A 180 -23.67 7.20 -8.69
CA GLU A 180 -23.51 7.45 -7.25
C GLU A 180 -22.15 6.90 -6.75
N LEU A 181 -21.75 5.69 -7.20
CA LEU A 181 -20.45 5.13 -6.87
C LEU A 181 -19.33 6.06 -7.32
N MET A 182 -19.36 6.56 -8.56
CA MET A 182 -18.33 7.46 -9.08
C MET A 182 -18.24 8.78 -8.31
N VAL A 183 -19.35 9.34 -7.86
CA VAL A 183 -19.33 10.52 -6.97
C VAL A 183 -18.57 10.23 -5.67
N ARG A 184 -18.76 9.03 -5.10
CA ARG A 184 -18.03 8.63 -3.89
C ARG A 184 -16.55 8.35 -4.17
N VAL A 185 -16.24 7.68 -5.27
CA VAL A 185 -14.87 7.39 -5.72
C VAL A 185 -14.09 8.70 -5.92
N GLU A 186 -14.67 9.69 -6.60
CA GLU A 186 -14.06 11.00 -6.79
C GLU A 186 -13.80 11.74 -5.47
N ALA A 187 -14.74 11.67 -4.53
CA ALA A 187 -14.52 12.23 -3.19
C ALA A 187 -13.34 11.57 -2.48
N VAL A 188 -13.20 10.22 -2.61
CA VAL A 188 -12.06 9.48 -2.04
C VAL A 188 -10.74 9.86 -2.71
N ARG A 189 -10.71 10.03 -4.03
CA ARG A 189 -9.52 10.51 -4.78
C ARG A 189 -9.03 11.85 -4.26
N LYS A 190 -9.97 12.76 -3.99
CA LYS A 190 -9.68 14.09 -3.48
C LYS A 190 -9.22 14.08 -2.01
N ASP A 191 -9.91 13.32 -1.17
CA ASP A 191 -9.77 13.38 0.28
C ASP A 191 -8.76 12.37 0.85
N GLY A 192 -8.42 11.32 0.07
CA GLY A 192 -7.44 10.28 0.39
C GLY A 192 -7.96 9.18 1.33
N TYR A 193 -9.25 9.20 1.68
CA TYR A 193 -9.91 8.19 2.52
C TYR A 193 -11.36 7.97 2.09
N ALA A 194 -11.90 6.80 2.38
CA ALA A 194 -13.28 6.43 2.11
C ALA A 194 -14.08 6.30 3.40
N ILE A 195 -15.37 6.60 3.34
CA ILE A 195 -16.34 6.34 4.40
C ILE A 195 -17.36 5.32 3.88
N ASP A 196 -17.69 4.33 4.70
CA ASP A 196 -18.89 3.52 4.57
C ASP A 196 -19.86 4.00 5.63
N ASN A 197 -21.00 4.53 5.21
CA ASN A 197 -22.03 5.06 6.07
C ASN A 197 -23.25 4.13 6.04
N GLU A 198 -23.14 2.98 6.70
CA GLU A 198 -24.20 1.96 6.74
C GLU A 198 -24.52 1.34 5.37
N GLU A 199 -23.63 1.46 4.38
CA GLU A 199 -23.87 1.02 3.01
C GLU A 199 -23.78 -0.52 2.89
N ASN A 200 -22.82 -1.14 3.60
CA ASN A 200 -22.63 -2.58 3.61
C ASN A 200 -23.39 -3.28 4.75
N GLU A 201 -23.46 -2.66 5.91
CA GLU A 201 -24.11 -3.22 7.11
C GLU A 201 -24.82 -2.12 7.90
N GLU A 202 -26.11 -2.30 8.17
CA GLU A 202 -26.92 -1.33 8.94
C GLU A 202 -26.37 -1.23 10.37
N GLY A 203 -26.29 0.00 10.89
CA GLY A 203 -25.76 0.29 12.21
C GLY A 203 -24.23 0.31 12.30
N VAL A 204 -23.51 0.16 11.17
CA VAL A 204 -22.05 0.17 11.13
C VAL A 204 -21.53 1.31 10.24
N ARG A 205 -20.56 2.06 10.74
CA ARG A 205 -19.79 3.05 9.95
C ARG A 205 -18.32 2.66 9.94
N CYS A 206 -17.66 2.95 8.82
CA CYS A 206 -16.24 2.67 8.64
C CYS A 206 -15.53 3.86 8.01
N ILE A 207 -14.26 4.03 8.37
CA ILE A 207 -13.33 4.87 7.62
C ILE A 207 -12.19 3.98 7.11
N ALA A 208 -11.81 4.15 5.84
CA ALA A 208 -10.87 3.25 5.18
C ALA A 208 -9.88 3.99 4.29
N VAL A 209 -8.70 3.38 4.08
CA VAL A 209 -7.68 3.85 3.15
C VAL A 209 -7.13 2.69 2.34
N CYS A 210 -6.73 2.97 1.10
CA CYS A 210 -6.02 2.02 0.26
C CYS A 210 -4.54 1.94 0.64
N LEU A 211 -3.99 0.73 0.59
CA LEU A 211 -2.58 0.45 0.67
C LEU A 211 -2.12 -0.20 -0.65
N LYS A 212 -1.04 0.32 -1.21
CA LYS A 212 -0.41 -0.24 -2.40
C LYS A 212 0.57 -1.34 -2.02
N ASP A 213 0.73 -2.31 -2.89
CA ASP A 213 1.80 -3.30 -2.77
C ASP A 213 3.14 -2.74 -3.30
N TYR A 214 4.17 -3.58 -3.34
CA TYR A 214 5.50 -3.22 -3.84
C TYR A 214 5.56 -2.94 -5.35
N HIS A 215 4.53 -3.33 -6.11
CA HIS A 215 4.33 -2.93 -7.51
C HIS A 215 3.58 -1.59 -7.65
N LYS A 216 3.21 -0.95 -6.53
CA LYS A 216 2.36 0.23 -6.44
C LYS A 216 0.90 -0.03 -6.86
N GLU A 217 0.50 -1.31 -6.92
CA GLU A 217 -0.87 -1.70 -7.21
C GLU A 217 -1.78 -1.59 -5.98
N PRO A 218 -3.04 -1.14 -6.13
CA PRO A 218 -4.00 -1.00 -5.04
C PRO A 218 -4.60 -2.36 -4.68
N VAL A 219 -3.83 -3.18 -3.98
CA VAL A 219 -4.19 -4.57 -3.63
C VAL A 219 -4.79 -4.67 -2.25
N TYR A 220 -4.39 -3.81 -1.32
CA TYR A 220 -4.81 -3.88 0.06
C TYR A 220 -5.58 -2.64 0.49
N ALA A 221 -6.43 -2.80 1.50
CA ALA A 221 -7.02 -1.65 2.20
C ALA A 221 -7.15 -1.97 3.69
N LEU A 222 -7.14 -0.92 4.50
CA LEU A 222 -7.43 -1.03 5.92
C LEU A 222 -8.60 -0.14 6.30
N SER A 223 -9.35 -0.55 7.33
CA SER A 223 -10.44 0.25 7.87
C SER A 223 -10.49 0.22 9.39
N ILE A 224 -11.04 1.30 9.95
CA ILE A 224 -11.55 1.35 11.31
C ILE A 224 -13.07 1.28 11.22
N SER A 225 -13.67 0.33 11.93
CA SER A 225 -15.11 0.07 11.89
C SER A 225 -15.69 0.04 13.28
N ALA A 226 -16.84 0.67 13.47
CA ALA A 226 -17.56 0.69 14.72
C ALA A 226 -19.08 0.87 14.52
N PRO A 227 -19.90 0.56 15.53
CA PRO A 227 -21.30 0.94 15.53
C PRO A 227 -21.49 2.43 15.34
N VAL A 228 -22.56 2.83 14.62
CA VAL A 228 -22.92 4.24 14.38
C VAL A 228 -22.94 5.06 15.68
N SER A 229 -23.39 4.47 16.78
CA SER A 229 -23.45 5.14 18.08
C SER A 229 -22.09 5.63 18.61
N ARG A 230 -20.97 5.11 18.07
CA ARG A 230 -19.61 5.49 18.42
C ARG A 230 -18.85 6.18 17.29
N MET A 231 -19.50 6.36 16.13
CA MET A 231 -18.89 6.90 14.90
C MET A 231 -19.61 8.19 14.47
N SER A 232 -19.71 9.18 15.36
CA SER A 232 -20.20 10.51 14.99
C SER A 232 -19.31 11.16 13.92
N ASP A 233 -19.76 12.23 13.29
CA ASP A 233 -18.97 12.93 12.26
C ASP A 233 -17.70 13.54 12.85
N GLU A 234 -17.74 14.06 14.09
CA GLU A 234 -16.57 14.54 14.82
C GLU A 234 -15.57 13.40 15.05
N ARG A 235 -16.08 12.24 15.46
CA ARG A 235 -15.24 11.05 15.67
C ARG A 235 -14.57 10.57 14.40
N LEU A 236 -15.28 10.60 13.27
CA LEU A 236 -14.71 10.30 11.95
C LEU A 236 -13.55 11.24 11.59
N GLN A 237 -13.64 12.53 11.92
CA GLN A 237 -12.54 13.49 11.69
C GLN A 237 -11.30 13.17 12.53
N GLU A 238 -11.47 12.73 13.77
CA GLU A 238 -10.36 12.26 14.61
C GLU A 238 -9.71 10.99 14.03
N LEU A 239 -10.51 10.01 13.65
CA LEU A 239 -10.06 8.75 13.10
C LEU A 239 -9.40 8.90 11.72
N LYS A 240 -9.81 9.90 10.93
CA LYS A 240 -9.18 10.27 9.65
C LYS A 240 -7.67 10.46 9.83
N LYS A 241 -7.25 11.24 10.82
CA LYS A 241 -5.83 11.48 11.07
C LYS A 241 -5.10 10.17 11.37
N ALA A 242 -5.66 9.36 12.24
CA ALA A 242 -5.05 8.10 12.67
C ALA A 242 -4.90 7.09 11.52
N VAL A 243 -5.93 6.96 10.65
CA VAL A 243 -5.90 6.03 9.52
C VAL A 243 -4.93 6.48 8.42
N LEU A 244 -4.82 7.79 8.17
CA LEU A 244 -3.86 8.35 7.21
C LEU A 244 -2.41 8.20 7.71
N GLU A 245 -2.14 8.47 8.98
CA GLU A 245 -0.82 8.24 9.60
C GLU A 245 -0.41 6.76 9.50
N LEU A 246 -1.37 5.84 9.69
CA LEU A 246 -1.10 4.41 9.52
C LEU A 246 -0.83 4.06 8.06
N LYS A 247 -1.58 4.62 7.09
CA LYS A 247 -1.30 4.47 5.65
C LYS A 247 0.15 4.84 5.35
N ASP A 248 0.61 6.01 5.78
CA ASP A 248 1.96 6.51 5.53
C ASP A 248 3.04 5.65 6.20
N SER A 249 2.82 5.23 7.44
CA SER A 249 3.78 4.38 8.16
C SER A 249 3.87 2.98 7.53
N THR A 250 2.75 2.44 7.06
CA THR A 250 2.71 1.16 6.37
C THR A 250 3.41 1.23 5.01
N ALA A 251 3.21 2.31 4.25
CA ALA A 251 3.91 2.54 3.00
C ALA A 251 5.44 2.55 3.19
N LYS A 252 5.94 3.18 4.26
CA LYS A 252 7.38 3.14 4.64
C LYS A 252 7.84 1.73 4.96
N THR A 253 7.06 0.98 5.74
CA THR A 253 7.39 -0.42 6.10
C THR A 253 7.47 -1.32 4.87
N LEU A 254 6.63 -1.05 3.85
CA LEU A 254 6.62 -1.77 2.57
C LEU A 254 7.67 -1.26 1.57
N GLY A 255 8.48 -0.24 1.93
CA GLY A 255 9.50 0.33 1.05
C GLY A 255 8.94 1.16 -0.11
N LEU A 256 7.70 1.62 -0.02
CA LEU A 256 7.00 2.36 -1.08
C LEU A 256 7.28 3.86 -1.09
N THR A 257 7.89 4.39 -0.04
CA THR A 257 8.29 5.80 0.06
C THR A 257 9.81 5.88 0.15
N ARG A 258 10.43 6.73 -0.68
CA ARG A 258 11.82 7.16 -0.44
C ARG A 258 11.86 7.92 0.90
N THR A 259 12.71 7.51 1.80
CA THR A 259 13.07 8.25 3.02
C THR A 259 13.80 9.53 2.65
#